data_1f1736ad61e60931f0ae93ddcee92c8e
#
_entry.id   1f1736ad61e60931f0ae93ddcee92c8e
#
_cell.length_a   1.000
_cell.length_b   1.000
_cell.length_c   1.000
_cell.angle_alpha   90.00
_cell.angle_beta   90.00
_cell.angle_gamma   90.00
#
_symmetry.space_group_name_H-M   'P 1'
#
loop_
_entity.id
_entity.type
_entity.pdbx_description
1 polymer ?
#
loop_
_entity_poly.entity_id
_entity_poly.type
_entity_poly.pdbx_seq_one_letter_code
_entity_poly.pdbx_strand_id
1 'polypeptide(L)'
;MRFNALLPAAMLIAPLAHAQFDGFALYGTSGSTTARLINANQQIAYTWSCPTSYSYAMEMKPNGNIVRSAVYSGNQITTAAVGGRIQELNPQGGVVWDFIYSTADYVTHHDIALMPNGNVLLLAYVRHTLSQLQALGYDGTAVKYPGRIIEVQQNGSGGQVVWQWEMKDRFIQDVDPTKPNFMPIAEHPERMDINVAVSGSGGPGGGIDWFHENGVDYNEELDQIAFSARYLSEIFIIDHSITTAEAAGHTGGNGGHGGDFLFRWGKPANYGITGPQTIAAAVHDVKWVQGGAMDGWISFFNNSGSGQNSTVDAIHPTMSGYNYPWTPGTAWGPVSYAFRHLCLANASGQSAGQIMPDGNVFCAVSGEYMYEVNSSNQVVWQYNAGPQKGFRYTCDHPGIINLLNDPCGITTEVRSEEEVTAFNMYPNPAHEQVSLVGVNVETLRAFTVLDAEGRVAKRSQPGWTIDVSDLPAGVYTVMLEHETGLRQARKLVVAR
;
A
#
# COMPACT_ATOMS: atom_id res chain seq x y z
N MET A 1 -63.85 -6.72 41.70
CA MET A 1 -63.18 -7.12 40.48
C MET A 1 -62.23 -5.98 40.08
N ARG A 2 -60.94 -6.19 40.25
CA ARG A 2 -59.89 -5.20 39.79
C ARG A 2 -59.32 -5.71 38.50
N PHE A 3 -59.48 -4.96 37.40
CA PHE A 3 -58.89 -5.23 36.13
C PHE A 3 -57.46 -4.66 36.15
N ASN A 4 -56.44 -5.54 36.05
CA ASN A 4 -55.09 -5.16 35.78
C ASN A 4 -54.96 -5.04 34.26
N ALA A 5 -54.70 -3.83 33.77
CA ALA A 5 -54.31 -3.59 32.38
C ALA A 5 -52.83 -3.85 32.23
N LEU A 6 -52.45 -4.88 31.48
CA LEU A 6 -51.10 -5.10 30.98
C LEU A 6 -50.83 -4.19 29.78
N LEU A 7 -49.94 -3.25 29.94
CA LEU A 7 -49.36 -2.48 28.83
C LEU A 7 -48.36 -3.35 28.07
N PRO A 8 -48.42 -3.44 26.74
CA PRO A 8 -47.38 -4.10 25.96
C PRO A 8 -46.10 -3.25 25.95
N ALA A 9 -45.00 -3.85 26.38
CA ALA A 9 -43.67 -3.26 26.20
C ALA A 9 -43.33 -3.28 24.70
N ALA A 10 -43.32 -2.12 24.06
CA ALA A 10 -42.78 -1.97 22.73
C ALA A 10 -41.27 -2.14 22.81
N MET A 11 -40.73 -3.26 22.30
CA MET A 11 -39.32 -3.44 22.04
C MET A 11 -38.93 -2.47 20.91
N LEU A 12 -38.22 -1.39 21.24
CA LEU A 12 -37.50 -0.57 20.29
C LEU A 12 -36.36 -1.42 19.74
N ILE A 13 -36.58 -2.01 18.59
CA ILE A 13 -35.47 -2.57 17.78
C ILE A 13 -34.73 -1.34 17.24
N ALA A 14 -33.61 -0.97 17.86
CA ALA A 14 -32.66 -0.05 17.25
C ALA A 14 -32.23 -0.67 15.93
N PRO A 15 -32.30 0.06 14.79
CA PRO A 15 -31.70 -0.44 13.57
C PRO A 15 -30.22 -0.65 13.83
N LEU A 16 -29.71 -1.87 13.62
CA LEU A 16 -28.28 -2.11 13.48
C LEU A 16 -27.81 -1.18 12.36
N ALA A 17 -26.98 -0.20 12.68
CA ALA A 17 -26.31 0.60 11.68
C ALA A 17 -25.43 -0.36 10.90
N HIS A 18 -25.87 -0.78 9.72
CA HIS A 18 -25.02 -1.50 8.79
C HIS A 18 -23.95 -0.49 8.35
N ALA A 19 -22.69 -0.91 8.38
CA ALA A 19 -21.61 -0.11 7.84
C ALA A 19 -21.96 0.26 6.38
N GLN A 20 -22.21 1.55 6.16
CA GLN A 20 -22.56 2.11 4.87
C GLN A 20 -21.27 2.56 4.20
N PHE A 21 -21.21 2.54 2.86
CA PHE A 21 -20.09 3.13 2.13
C PHE A 21 -19.86 4.57 2.59
N ASP A 22 -18.68 4.80 3.19
CA ASP A 22 -18.29 6.09 3.75
C ASP A 22 -17.04 6.60 3.03
N GLY A 23 -17.22 7.47 2.03
CA GLY A 23 -16.13 8.10 1.30
C GLY A 23 -16.28 8.08 -0.21
N PHE A 24 -15.17 7.77 -0.93
CA PHE A 24 -15.05 8.00 -2.36
C PHE A 24 -14.28 6.88 -3.07
N ALA A 25 -14.65 6.60 -4.32
CA ALA A 25 -13.90 5.75 -5.23
C ALA A 25 -13.22 6.60 -6.32
N LEU A 26 -11.89 6.53 -6.42
CA LEU A 26 -11.07 7.19 -7.44
C LEU A 26 -10.74 6.20 -8.55
N TYR A 27 -10.95 6.58 -9.81
CA TYR A 27 -10.58 5.75 -10.94
C TYR A 27 -10.26 6.53 -12.23
N GLY A 28 -9.49 5.90 -13.10
CA GLY A 28 -9.32 6.24 -14.50
C GLY A 28 -9.56 5.01 -15.37
N THR A 29 -9.83 5.22 -16.64
CA THR A 29 -9.96 4.12 -17.61
C THR A 29 -8.79 4.19 -18.59
N SER A 30 -8.15 3.06 -18.87
CA SER A 30 -7.03 2.99 -19.81
C SER A 30 -7.39 3.64 -21.16
N GLY A 31 -6.48 4.46 -21.65
CA GLY A 31 -6.67 5.26 -22.87
C GLY A 31 -7.49 6.55 -22.66
N SER A 32 -8.16 6.75 -21.51
CA SER A 32 -8.90 7.97 -21.20
C SER A 32 -7.99 9.09 -20.71
N THR A 33 -8.38 10.33 -20.99
CA THR A 33 -7.76 11.54 -20.42
C THR A 33 -8.57 12.10 -19.25
N THR A 34 -9.37 11.28 -18.59
CA THR A 34 -10.24 11.72 -17.49
C THR A 34 -10.05 10.81 -16.29
N ALA A 35 -9.83 11.40 -15.12
CA ALA A 35 -9.92 10.74 -13.82
C ALA A 35 -11.16 11.22 -13.07
N ARG A 36 -11.82 10.35 -12.31
CA ARG A 36 -13.06 10.65 -11.59
C ARG A 36 -13.03 10.18 -10.17
N LEU A 37 -13.64 10.96 -9.30
CA LEU A 37 -13.92 10.64 -7.91
C LEU A 37 -15.44 10.49 -7.75
N ILE A 38 -15.90 9.35 -7.26
CA ILE A 38 -17.31 9.01 -7.11
C ILE A 38 -17.66 8.95 -5.63
N ASN A 39 -18.73 9.63 -5.21
CA ASN A 39 -19.18 9.66 -3.82
C ASN A 39 -20.11 8.49 -3.44
N ALA A 40 -20.52 8.45 -2.18
CA ALA A 40 -21.42 7.44 -1.63
C ALA A 40 -22.80 7.39 -2.35
N ASN A 41 -23.25 8.49 -2.91
CA ASN A 41 -24.50 8.58 -3.68
C ASN A 41 -24.33 8.19 -5.17
N GLN A 42 -23.19 7.58 -5.53
CA GLN A 42 -22.87 7.18 -6.91
C GLN A 42 -22.79 8.36 -7.89
N GLN A 43 -22.53 9.57 -7.39
CA GLN A 43 -22.38 10.78 -8.19
C GLN A 43 -20.90 11.12 -8.38
N ILE A 44 -20.58 11.76 -9.48
CA ILE A 44 -19.24 12.32 -9.72
C ILE A 44 -19.05 13.50 -8.76
N ALA A 45 -18.20 13.32 -7.76
CA ALA A 45 -17.81 14.36 -6.81
C ALA A 45 -16.71 15.26 -7.39
N TYR A 46 -15.81 14.69 -8.19
CA TYR A 46 -14.75 15.44 -8.84
C TYR A 46 -14.29 14.81 -10.16
N THR A 47 -13.73 15.65 -11.04
CA THR A 47 -13.18 15.21 -12.33
C THR A 47 -11.90 15.97 -12.64
N TRP A 48 -10.83 15.23 -12.95
CA TRP A 48 -9.60 15.80 -13.53
C TRP A 48 -9.59 15.60 -15.03
N SER A 49 -9.29 16.68 -15.76
CA SER A 49 -8.90 16.62 -17.17
C SER A 49 -7.39 16.42 -17.24
N CYS A 50 -6.94 15.31 -17.77
CA CYS A 50 -5.54 14.90 -17.80
C CYS A 50 -4.93 15.19 -19.18
N PRO A 51 -3.69 15.68 -19.29
CA PRO A 51 -3.09 16.06 -20.56
C PRO A 51 -2.69 14.87 -21.44
N THR A 52 -2.54 13.67 -20.82
CA THR A 52 -2.19 12.43 -21.50
C THR A 52 -3.11 11.30 -21.08
N SER A 53 -3.17 10.24 -21.89
CA SER A 53 -3.98 9.07 -21.58
C SER A 53 -3.50 8.37 -20.31
N TYR A 54 -4.46 7.91 -19.51
CA TYR A 54 -4.25 7.04 -18.36
C TYR A 54 -3.75 5.66 -18.81
N SER A 55 -2.79 5.11 -18.08
CA SER A 55 -2.30 3.76 -18.33
C SER A 55 -2.96 2.73 -17.41
N TYR A 56 -2.64 2.72 -16.11
CA TYR A 56 -3.07 1.62 -15.26
C TYR A 56 -3.42 2.02 -13.81
N ALA A 57 -2.57 2.77 -13.11
CA ALA A 57 -2.72 3.08 -11.69
C ALA A 57 -2.72 4.58 -11.42
N MET A 58 -3.36 4.97 -10.31
CA MET A 58 -3.45 6.34 -9.85
C MET A 58 -3.73 6.36 -8.35
N GLU A 59 -3.06 7.26 -7.63
CA GLU A 59 -3.28 7.44 -6.20
C GLU A 59 -3.41 8.92 -5.84
N MET A 60 -4.11 9.21 -4.74
CA MET A 60 -4.31 10.56 -4.23
C MET A 60 -3.32 10.87 -3.11
N LYS A 61 -2.64 12.02 -3.22
CA LYS A 61 -1.76 12.55 -2.17
C LYS A 61 -2.57 13.30 -1.09
N PRO A 62 -2.02 13.46 0.13
CA PRO A 62 -2.67 14.20 1.21
C PRO A 62 -3.07 15.65 0.85
N ASN A 63 -2.40 16.28 -0.11
CA ASN A 63 -2.70 17.64 -0.57
C ASN A 63 -3.85 17.70 -1.62
N GLY A 64 -4.49 16.57 -1.95
CA GLY A 64 -5.54 16.49 -2.97
C GLY A 64 -5.04 16.36 -4.41
N ASN A 65 -3.73 16.35 -4.65
CA ASN A 65 -3.17 16.01 -5.95
C ASN A 65 -3.34 14.52 -6.24
N ILE A 66 -3.37 14.15 -7.52
CA ILE A 66 -3.32 12.75 -7.95
C ILE A 66 -1.99 12.47 -8.66
N VAL A 67 -1.36 11.35 -8.29
CA VAL A 67 -0.22 10.77 -9.03
C VAL A 67 -0.74 9.61 -9.85
N ARG A 68 -0.38 9.55 -11.14
CA ARG A 68 -0.93 8.56 -12.06
C ARG A 68 0.10 8.02 -13.04
N SER A 69 -0.02 6.76 -13.40
CA SER A 69 0.65 6.21 -14.57
C SER A 69 -0.03 6.73 -15.85
N ALA A 70 0.76 7.16 -16.81
CA ALA A 70 0.31 7.77 -18.06
C ALA A 70 1.06 7.20 -19.27
N VAL A 71 0.40 7.25 -20.42
CA VAL A 71 0.99 6.75 -21.67
C VAL A 71 1.97 7.80 -22.23
N TYR A 72 3.20 7.36 -22.47
CA TYR A 72 4.18 8.13 -23.23
C TYR A 72 4.18 7.67 -24.70
N SER A 73 3.95 8.61 -25.62
CA SER A 73 3.85 8.32 -27.05
C SER A 73 5.18 7.86 -27.69
N GLY A 74 6.30 8.09 -27.01
CA GLY A 74 7.64 7.69 -27.46
C GLY A 74 8.10 6.32 -26.96
N ASN A 75 7.21 5.50 -26.38
CA ASN A 75 7.56 4.15 -25.92
C ASN A 75 8.10 3.30 -27.06
N GLN A 76 9.27 2.69 -26.84
CA GLN A 76 9.92 1.77 -27.80
C GLN A 76 9.69 0.29 -27.43
N ILE A 77 9.40 0.02 -26.15
CA ILE A 77 9.00 -1.31 -25.69
C ILE A 77 7.47 -1.33 -25.64
N THR A 78 6.86 -2.34 -26.27
CA THR A 78 5.41 -2.52 -26.31
C THR A 78 5.06 -3.89 -25.76
N THR A 79 4.40 -3.89 -24.61
CA THR A 79 3.87 -5.08 -23.94
C THR A 79 2.71 -4.68 -23.01
N ALA A 80 2.30 -5.56 -22.08
CA ALA A 80 1.14 -5.31 -21.23
C ALA A 80 1.30 -4.06 -20.35
N ALA A 81 0.26 -3.24 -20.29
CA ALA A 81 0.10 -2.10 -19.39
C ALA A 81 1.27 -1.10 -19.37
N VAL A 82 1.98 -0.96 -20.50
CA VAL A 82 3.07 0.00 -20.63
C VAL A 82 2.54 1.43 -20.51
N GLY A 83 3.08 2.19 -19.56
CA GLY A 83 2.84 3.62 -19.39
C GLY A 83 4.03 4.45 -19.89
N GLY A 84 5.18 4.24 -19.33
CA GLY A 84 6.42 4.96 -19.65
C GLY A 84 6.50 6.37 -19.05
N ARG A 85 5.45 6.82 -18.35
CA ARG A 85 5.33 8.16 -17.80
C ARG A 85 4.56 8.16 -16.49
N ILE A 86 4.99 8.98 -15.55
CA ILE A 86 4.28 9.28 -14.31
C ILE A 86 4.00 10.77 -14.25
N GLN A 87 2.80 11.16 -13.86
CA GLN A 87 2.39 12.55 -13.71
C GLN A 87 1.71 12.79 -12.37
N GLU A 88 2.06 13.88 -11.71
CA GLU A 88 1.27 14.46 -10.63
C GLU A 88 0.46 15.64 -11.16
N LEU A 89 -0.83 15.63 -10.90
CA LEU A 89 -1.77 16.68 -11.27
C LEU A 89 -2.35 17.32 -10.02
N ASN A 90 -2.38 18.65 -10.00
CA ASN A 90 -3.14 19.37 -8.98
C ASN A 90 -4.67 19.25 -9.21
N PRO A 91 -5.52 19.70 -8.27
CA PRO A 91 -6.97 19.64 -8.44
C PRO A 91 -7.46 20.30 -9.73
N GLN A 92 -6.83 21.35 -10.22
CA GLN A 92 -7.22 22.07 -11.44
C GLN A 92 -6.76 21.36 -12.73
N GLY A 93 -6.13 20.19 -12.63
CA GLY A 93 -5.59 19.41 -13.75
C GLY A 93 -4.25 19.92 -14.28
N GLY A 94 -3.65 20.90 -13.60
CA GLY A 94 -2.29 21.37 -13.91
C GLY A 94 -1.24 20.31 -13.54
N VAL A 95 -0.31 20.04 -14.46
CA VAL A 95 0.81 19.14 -14.22
C VAL A 95 1.83 19.82 -13.30
N VAL A 96 2.04 19.28 -12.12
CA VAL A 96 3.05 19.75 -11.16
C VAL A 96 4.31 18.92 -11.17
N TRP A 97 4.23 17.69 -11.68
CA TRP A 97 5.36 16.79 -11.88
C TRP A 97 5.11 15.89 -13.09
N ASP A 98 6.17 15.68 -13.89
CA ASP A 98 6.12 14.86 -15.10
C ASP A 98 7.46 14.13 -15.28
N PHE A 99 7.44 12.80 -15.10
CA PHE A 99 8.63 11.97 -15.20
C PHE A 99 8.45 10.89 -16.24
N ILE A 100 9.37 10.86 -17.23
CA ILE A 100 9.40 9.84 -18.27
C ILE A 100 10.50 8.83 -17.93
N TYR A 101 10.10 7.55 -17.80
CA TYR A 101 11.03 6.45 -17.64
C TYR A 101 10.77 5.42 -18.74
N SER A 102 11.27 5.75 -19.95
CA SER A 102 11.05 4.98 -21.15
C SER A 102 12.19 5.20 -22.15
N THR A 103 12.86 4.12 -22.52
CA THR A 103 13.90 4.07 -23.54
C THR A 103 13.76 2.79 -24.37
N ALA A 104 14.75 2.45 -25.21
CA ALA A 104 14.84 1.15 -25.87
C ALA A 104 15.15 -0.01 -24.90
N ASP A 105 15.66 0.31 -23.69
CA ASP A 105 16.17 -0.68 -22.74
C ASP A 105 15.24 -0.89 -21.53
N TYR A 106 14.37 0.07 -21.21
CA TYR A 106 13.42 -0.04 -20.10
C TYR A 106 12.20 0.84 -20.31
N VAL A 107 11.09 0.47 -19.63
CA VAL A 107 9.84 1.23 -19.62
C VAL A 107 9.02 0.90 -18.38
N THR A 108 8.39 1.92 -17.75
CA THR A 108 7.45 1.69 -16.64
C THR A 108 6.14 1.08 -17.12
N HIS A 109 5.56 0.24 -16.29
CA HIS A 109 4.30 -0.45 -16.56
C HIS A 109 3.47 -0.63 -15.29
N HIS A 110 2.19 -0.99 -15.46
CA HIS A 110 1.25 -1.34 -14.41
C HIS A 110 1.22 -0.32 -13.26
N ASP A 111 1.64 -0.72 -12.08
CA ASP A 111 1.31 -0.11 -10.81
C ASP A 111 2.31 0.95 -10.33
N ILE A 112 1.84 1.75 -9.37
CA ILE A 112 2.61 2.72 -8.61
C ILE A 112 2.28 2.56 -7.13
N ALA A 113 3.18 2.97 -6.24
CA ALA A 113 2.88 3.17 -4.83
C ALA A 113 3.46 4.49 -4.34
N LEU A 114 2.65 5.29 -3.65
CA LEU A 114 3.10 6.52 -3.01
C LEU A 114 3.83 6.17 -1.71
N MET A 115 4.96 6.83 -1.48
CA MET A 115 5.72 6.67 -0.25
C MET A 115 5.51 7.88 0.67
N PRO A 116 5.56 7.71 2.00
CA PRO A 116 5.39 8.78 2.97
C PRO A 116 6.41 9.92 2.83
N ASN A 117 7.62 9.62 2.33
CA ASN A 117 8.66 10.60 2.03
C ASN A 117 8.36 11.47 0.78
N GLY A 118 7.24 11.20 0.09
CA GLY A 118 6.80 11.91 -1.11
C GLY A 118 7.33 11.31 -2.42
N ASN A 119 8.18 10.30 -2.36
CA ASN A 119 8.67 9.56 -3.51
C ASN A 119 7.62 8.58 -4.05
N VAL A 120 7.88 7.98 -5.19
CA VAL A 120 6.96 7.03 -5.84
C VAL A 120 7.72 5.79 -6.26
N LEU A 121 7.20 4.61 -5.88
CA LEU A 121 7.67 3.33 -6.39
C LEU A 121 7.01 3.01 -7.73
N LEU A 122 7.79 2.50 -8.66
CA LEU A 122 7.37 2.15 -10.01
C LEU A 122 7.89 0.78 -10.41
N LEU A 123 7.06 0.03 -11.12
CA LEU A 123 7.46 -1.20 -11.81
C LEU A 123 7.97 -0.87 -13.22
N ALA A 124 9.03 -1.54 -13.68
CA ALA A 124 9.56 -1.36 -15.01
C ALA A 124 10.02 -2.69 -15.64
N TYR A 125 9.76 -2.85 -16.93
CA TYR A 125 10.40 -3.87 -17.77
C TYR A 125 11.82 -3.43 -18.10
N VAL A 126 12.76 -4.38 -18.06
CA VAL A 126 14.17 -4.14 -18.45
C VAL A 126 14.55 -5.12 -19.53
N ARG A 127 14.99 -4.58 -20.67
CA ARG A 127 15.46 -5.38 -21.80
C ARG A 127 16.76 -6.10 -21.48
N HIS A 128 16.74 -7.43 -21.69
CA HIS A 128 17.96 -8.23 -21.74
C HIS A 128 18.04 -8.96 -23.10
N THR A 129 19.24 -9.01 -23.66
CA THR A 129 19.46 -9.85 -24.84
C THR A 129 19.45 -11.32 -24.45
N LEU A 130 19.12 -12.19 -25.41
CA LEU A 130 19.16 -13.63 -25.17
C LEU A 130 20.55 -14.09 -24.69
N SER A 131 21.62 -13.56 -25.26
CA SER A 131 23.00 -13.86 -24.85
C SER A 131 23.28 -13.47 -23.38
N GLN A 132 22.76 -12.33 -22.91
CA GLN A 132 22.89 -11.92 -21.50
C GLN A 132 22.17 -12.88 -20.56
N LEU A 133 20.95 -13.31 -20.91
CA LEU A 133 20.20 -14.26 -20.11
C LEU A 133 20.86 -15.64 -20.10
N GLN A 134 21.30 -16.12 -21.26
CA GLN A 134 22.01 -17.40 -21.38
C GLN A 134 23.37 -17.40 -20.64
N ALA A 135 24.02 -16.23 -20.54
CA ALA A 135 25.21 -16.09 -19.69
C ALA A 135 24.90 -16.28 -18.20
N LEU A 136 23.66 -16.01 -17.77
CA LEU A 136 23.17 -16.25 -16.40
C LEU A 136 22.59 -17.67 -16.21
N GLY A 137 22.61 -18.53 -17.24
CA GLY A 137 22.11 -19.90 -17.15
C GLY A 137 20.66 -20.09 -17.64
N TYR A 138 20.08 -19.12 -18.35
CA TYR A 138 18.80 -19.30 -19.04
C TYR A 138 18.94 -20.31 -20.18
N ASP A 139 18.16 -21.38 -20.14
CA ASP A 139 18.17 -22.47 -21.15
C ASP A 139 17.22 -22.23 -22.33
N GLY A 140 16.37 -21.21 -22.23
CA GLY A 140 15.40 -20.86 -23.27
C GLY A 140 16.03 -20.17 -24.49
N THR A 141 15.20 -19.99 -25.52
CA THR A 141 15.59 -19.41 -26.81
C THR A 141 14.90 -18.07 -27.12
N ALA A 142 13.99 -17.62 -26.27
CA ALA A 142 13.26 -16.36 -26.42
C ALA A 142 13.88 -15.24 -25.58
N VAL A 143 13.88 -14.01 -26.13
CA VAL A 143 14.22 -12.81 -25.37
C VAL A 143 13.18 -12.58 -24.29
N LYS A 144 13.62 -12.24 -23.09
CA LYS A 144 12.78 -11.97 -21.93
C LYS A 144 13.20 -10.68 -21.24
N TYR A 145 12.23 -9.97 -20.67
CA TYR A 145 12.44 -8.73 -19.92
C TYR A 145 12.03 -8.95 -18.46
N PRO A 146 13.00 -9.21 -17.58
CA PRO A 146 12.72 -9.29 -16.15
C PRO A 146 12.37 -7.91 -15.59
N GLY A 147 11.67 -7.91 -14.44
CA GLY A 147 11.23 -6.71 -13.78
C GLY A 147 12.33 -5.95 -13.04
N ARG A 148 12.06 -4.67 -12.84
CA ARG A 148 12.80 -3.74 -11.98
C ARG A 148 11.79 -2.96 -11.15
N ILE A 149 12.11 -2.69 -9.89
CA ILE A 149 11.40 -1.73 -9.05
C ILE A 149 12.32 -0.53 -8.86
N ILE A 150 11.79 0.67 -9.05
CA ILE A 150 12.54 1.92 -8.82
C ILE A 150 11.78 2.82 -7.87
N GLU A 151 12.52 3.53 -7.02
CA GLU A 151 12.03 4.67 -6.26
C GLU A 151 12.45 5.95 -6.97
N VAL A 152 11.46 6.81 -7.24
CA VAL A 152 11.67 8.08 -7.94
C VAL A 152 11.35 9.23 -6.99
N GLN A 153 12.35 10.09 -6.79
CA GLN A 153 12.21 11.36 -6.11
C GLN A 153 11.88 12.45 -7.12
N GLN A 154 10.89 13.28 -6.80
CA GLN A 154 10.60 14.48 -7.59
C GLN A 154 11.77 15.45 -7.48
N ASN A 155 12.23 15.95 -8.64
CA ASN A 155 13.28 16.97 -8.74
C ASN A 155 12.84 18.07 -9.71
N GLY A 156 12.35 19.17 -9.16
CA GLY A 156 11.68 20.21 -9.94
C GLY A 156 10.46 19.66 -10.67
N SER A 157 10.39 19.86 -11.99
CA SER A 157 9.33 19.28 -12.84
C SER A 157 9.62 17.86 -13.32
N GLY A 158 10.86 17.35 -13.12
CA GLY A 158 11.30 16.01 -13.49
C GLY A 158 11.50 15.11 -12.27
N GLY A 159 12.17 13.96 -12.45
CA GLY A 159 12.43 13.00 -11.39
C GLY A 159 13.84 12.42 -11.46
N GLN A 160 14.30 11.91 -10.32
CA GLN A 160 15.54 11.20 -10.18
C GLN A 160 15.28 9.82 -9.55
N VAL A 161 15.80 8.76 -10.16
CA VAL A 161 15.84 7.44 -9.54
C VAL A 161 16.84 7.50 -8.39
N VAL A 162 16.35 7.27 -7.16
CA VAL A 162 17.17 7.32 -5.94
C VAL A 162 17.45 5.93 -5.38
N TRP A 163 16.65 4.95 -5.76
CA TRP A 163 16.84 3.54 -5.40
C TRP A 163 16.31 2.63 -6.51
N GLN A 164 16.90 1.45 -6.65
CA GLN A 164 16.41 0.40 -7.56
C GLN A 164 16.74 -1.00 -7.08
N TRP A 165 15.87 -1.93 -7.44
CA TRP A 165 16.00 -3.37 -7.28
C TRP A 165 15.72 -4.07 -8.60
N GLU A 166 16.48 -5.14 -8.92
CA GLU A 166 16.32 -5.87 -10.17
C GLU A 166 16.11 -7.37 -9.96
N MET A 167 15.13 -7.95 -10.63
CA MET A 167 14.85 -9.38 -10.61
C MET A 167 16.06 -10.20 -11.11
N LYS A 168 16.80 -9.71 -12.10
CA LYS A 168 17.98 -10.42 -12.65
C LYS A 168 19.06 -10.75 -11.61
N ASP A 169 19.18 -9.92 -10.57
CA ASP A 169 20.19 -10.12 -9.53
C ASP A 169 19.78 -11.23 -8.54
N ARG A 170 18.56 -11.75 -8.67
CA ARG A 170 18.01 -12.89 -7.90
C ARG A 170 18.14 -14.22 -8.63
N PHE A 171 18.53 -14.22 -9.90
CA PHE A 171 18.54 -15.44 -10.70
C PHE A 171 19.54 -16.48 -10.20
N ILE A 172 19.02 -17.71 -10.05
CA ILE A 172 19.79 -18.95 -9.84
C ILE A 172 19.33 -19.99 -10.87
N GLN A 173 20.07 -21.08 -10.99
CA GLN A 173 19.77 -22.20 -11.89
C GLN A 173 20.48 -23.49 -11.41
N ASP A 174 19.93 -24.63 -11.74
CA ASP A 174 20.49 -25.96 -11.42
C ASP A 174 20.75 -26.82 -12.67
N VAL A 175 20.79 -26.18 -13.85
CA VAL A 175 20.90 -26.86 -15.16
C VAL A 175 22.35 -26.96 -15.62
N ASP A 176 23.15 -25.90 -15.52
CA ASP A 176 24.52 -25.85 -16.04
C ASP A 176 25.52 -25.40 -14.96
N PRO A 177 26.30 -26.34 -14.40
CA PRO A 177 27.28 -26.03 -13.34
C PRO A 177 28.45 -25.17 -13.81
N THR A 178 28.59 -24.92 -15.11
CA THR A 178 29.64 -24.03 -15.67
C THR A 178 29.19 -22.57 -15.70
N LYS A 179 27.92 -22.29 -15.47
CA LYS A 179 27.34 -20.93 -15.43
C LYS A 179 27.34 -20.40 -14.00
N PRO A 180 27.29 -19.07 -13.82
CA PRO A 180 27.18 -18.46 -12.50
C PRO A 180 25.84 -18.84 -11.84
N ASN A 181 25.78 -18.66 -10.51
CA ASN A 181 24.59 -18.88 -9.69
C ASN A 181 24.00 -20.32 -9.80
N PHE A 182 24.87 -21.32 -10.05
CA PHE A 182 24.49 -22.71 -10.02
C PHE A 182 24.23 -23.14 -8.56
N MET A 183 22.95 -23.39 -8.23
CA MET A 183 22.50 -23.72 -6.87
C MET A 183 21.29 -24.64 -6.93
N PRO A 184 21.06 -25.51 -5.93
CA PRO A 184 19.81 -26.27 -5.81
C PRO A 184 18.61 -25.35 -5.60
N ILE A 185 17.69 -25.30 -6.54
CA ILE A 185 16.53 -24.38 -6.50
C ILE A 185 15.71 -24.54 -5.22
N ALA A 186 15.46 -25.79 -4.77
CA ALA A 186 14.62 -26.08 -3.61
C ALA A 186 15.26 -25.69 -2.26
N GLU A 187 16.54 -25.37 -2.23
CA GLU A 187 17.27 -24.93 -1.04
C GLU A 187 17.32 -23.39 -0.93
N HIS A 188 16.93 -22.68 -2.01
CA HIS A 188 17.06 -21.24 -2.14
C HIS A 188 15.74 -20.57 -2.57
N PRO A 189 14.65 -20.67 -1.78
CA PRO A 189 13.37 -20.03 -2.09
C PRO A 189 13.45 -18.50 -2.09
N GLU A 190 14.46 -17.92 -1.43
CA GLU A 190 14.75 -16.48 -1.43
C GLU A 190 15.28 -15.96 -2.78
N ARG A 191 15.46 -16.88 -3.76
CA ARG A 191 15.97 -16.61 -5.09
C ARG A 191 14.95 -16.96 -6.17
N MET A 192 15.25 -16.59 -7.39
CA MET A 192 14.42 -16.86 -8.55
C MET A 192 15.10 -17.85 -9.50
N ASP A 193 14.46 -18.99 -9.75
CA ASP A 193 14.87 -19.88 -10.83
C ASP A 193 14.72 -19.18 -12.19
N ILE A 194 15.84 -18.97 -12.89
CA ILE A 194 15.85 -18.33 -14.21
C ILE A 194 15.12 -19.18 -15.28
N ASN A 195 14.97 -20.49 -15.02
CA ASN A 195 14.32 -21.46 -15.92
C ASN A 195 12.90 -21.83 -15.47
N VAL A 196 12.35 -21.08 -14.48
CA VAL A 196 11.00 -21.34 -13.98
C VAL A 196 9.96 -21.31 -15.11
N ALA A 197 9.12 -22.32 -15.14
CA ALA A 197 8.02 -22.39 -16.09
C ALA A 197 6.92 -21.41 -15.75
N VAL A 198 6.75 -20.38 -16.57
CA VAL A 198 5.69 -19.36 -16.42
C VAL A 198 4.47 -19.70 -17.28
N SER A 199 3.28 -19.44 -16.74
CA SER A 199 2.02 -19.57 -17.45
C SER A 199 1.65 -18.24 -18.11
N GLY A 200 1.35 -18.24 -19.41
CA GLY A 200 0.77 -17.07 -20.08
C GLY A 200 1.76 -16.14 -20.81
N SER A 201 2.98 -16.58 -21.05
CA SER A 201 4.05 -15.79 -21.71
C SER A 201 3.78 -15.39 -23.17
N GLY A 202 2.55 -15.45 -23.65
CA GLY A 202 2.13 -15.12 -25.03
C GLY A 202 1.27 -13.85 -25.13
N GLY A 203 1.28 -12.97 -24.11
CA GLY A 203 0.52 -11.73 -24.11
C GLY A 203 0.99 -10.69 -25.14
N PRO A 204 0.38 -9.50 -25.17
CA PRO A 204 0.83 -8.39 -26.01
C PRO A 204 2.33 -8.19 -25.92
N GLY A 205 3.04 -8.08 -27.04
CA GLY A 205 4.51 -7.93 -27.08
C GLY A 205 5.29 -9.21 -27.38
N GLY A 206 4.64 -10.30 -27.78
CA GLY A 206 5.33 -11.47 -28.33
C GLY A 206 6.09 -12.32 -27.30
N GLY A 207 5.70 -12.28 -26.02
CA GLY A 207 6.27 -13.10 -24.96
C GLY A 207 7.55 -12.57 -24.31
N ILE A 208 7.89 -11.32 -24.56
CA ILE A 208 9.03 -10.62 -23.86
C ILE A 208 8.74 -10.35 -22.39
N ASP A 209 7.47 -10.12 -22.05
CA ASP A 209 6.98 -9.98 -20.69
C ASP A 209 7.15 -11.33 -19.97
N TRP A 210 8.03 -11.35 -18.97
CA TRP A 210 8.46 -12.63 -18.38
C TRP A 210 7.60 -13.05 -17.20
N PHE A 211 7.59 -12.23 -16.17
CA PHE A 211 6.92 -12.57 -14.91
C PHE A 211 5.62 -11.81 -14.72
N HIS A 212 5.46 -10.70 -15.42
CA HIS A 212 4.29 -9.84 -15.39
C HIS A 212 4.04 -9.31 -13.98
N GLU A 213 5.04 -8.61 -13.43
CA GLU A 213 4.90 -7.86 -12.19
C GLU A 213 3.83 -6.80 -12.39
N ASN A 214 2.82 -6.72 -11.52
CA ASN A 214 1.61 -5.95 -11.80
C ASN A 214 0.97 -5.24 -10.60
N GLY A 215 1.48 -5.47 -9.41
CA GLY A 215 1.11 -4.77 -8.19
C GLY A 215 2.35 -4.43 -7.39
N VAL A 216 2.38 -3.27 -6.76
CA VAL A 216 3.43 -2.84 -5.85
C VAL A 216 2.81 -2.07 -4.70
N ASP A 217 3.33 -2.28 -3.49
CA ASP A 217 2.94 -1.55 -2.28
C ASP A 217 4.13 -1.40 -1.35
N TYR A 218 4.07 -0.42 -0.45
CA TYR A 218 5.13 -0.08 0.49
C TYR A 218 4.62 -0.07 1.93
N ASN A 219 5.37 -0.72 2.81
CA ASN A 219 5.14 -0.68 4.25
C ASN A 219 6.21 0.18 4.92
N GLU A 220 5.81 1.34 5.46
CA GLU A 220 6.72 2.30 6.09
C GLU A 220 7.32 1.77 7.39
N GLU A 221 6.52 1.05 8.20
CA GLU A 221 6.99 0.54 9.51
C GLU A 221 8.07 -0.53 9.36
N LEU A 222 7.92 -1.38 8.35
CA LEU A 222 8.87 -2.46 8.06
C LEU A 222 9.98 -2.03 7.09
N ASP A 223 9.81 -0.91 6.39
CA ASP A 223 10.62 -0.49 5.26
C ASP A 223 10.77 -1.62 4.22
N GLN A 224 9.62 -2.17 3.80
CA GLN A 224 9.52 -3.30 2.89
C GLN A 224 8.62 -2.99 1.71
N ILE A 225 8.92 -3.60 0.55
CA ILE A 225 8.10 -3.53 -0.66
C ILE A 225 7.47 -4.89 -0.91
N ALA A 226 6.14 -4.93 -1.10
CA ALA A 226 5.43 -6.08 -1.64
C ALA A 226 5.20 -5.88 -3.14
N PHE A 227 5.31 -6.96 -3.93
CA PHE A 227 4.89 -6.94 -5.32
C PHE A 227 4.26 -8.27 -5.73
N SER A 228 3.38 -8.22 -6.74
CA SER A 228 2.72 -9.40 -7.30
C SER A 228 3.20 -9.67 -8.72
N ALA A 229 3.30 -10.96 -9.10
CA ALA A 229 3.74 -11.41 -10.41
C ALA A 229 2.73 -12.42 -10.98
N ARG A 230 1.95 -11.98 -11.98
CA ARG A 230 0.84 -12.74 -12.55
C ARG A 230 1.24 -14.10 -13.13
N TYR A 231 2.31 -14.13 -13.93
CA TYR A 231 2.71 -15.34 -14.64
C TYR A 231 3.42 -16.35 -13.74
N LEU A 232 3.94 -15.89 -12.61
CA LEU A 232 4.43 -16.73 -11.53
C LEU A 232 3.30 -17.22 -10.62
N SER A 233 2.15 -16.51 -10.58
CA SER A 233 1.08 -16.76 -9.61
C SER A 233 1.58 -16.62 -8.16
N GLU A 234 2.37 -15.59 -7.91
CA GLU A 234 3.00 -15.36 -6.60
C GLU A 234 3.00 -13.89 -6.22
N ILE A 235 3.07 -13.65 -4.93
CA ILE A 235 3.40 -12.37 -4.32
C ILE A 235 4.76 -12.49 -3.63
N PHE A 236 5.49 -11.39 -3.54
CA PHE A 236 6.84 -11.29 -3.00
C PHE A 236 6.96 -10.12 -2.04
N ILE A 237 7.86 -10.24 -1.07
CA ILE A 237 8.30 -9.13 -0.22
C ILE A 237 9.82 -9.04 -0.30
N ILE A 238 10.32 -7.81 -0.43
CA ILE A 238 11.75 -7.47 -0.43
C ILE A 238 12.05 -6.39 0.59
N ASP A 239 13.29 -6.34 1.03
CA ASP A 239 13.81 -5.31 1.93
C ASP A 239 14.06 -4.01 1.14
N HIS A 240 13.54 -2.88 1.62
CA HIS A 240 13.79 -1.57 1.04
C HIS A 240 14.76 -0.74 1.89
N SER A 241 15.06 -1.16 3.12
CA SER A 241 16.00 -0.49 4.04
C SER A 241 17.47 -0.54 3.57
N ILE A 242 17.71 -0.94 2.34
CA ILE A 242 19.00 -1.19 1.70
C ILE A 242 19.33 -0.13 0.66
N THR A 243 20.61 0.10 0.44
CA THR A 243 21.07 0.89 -0.70
C THR A 243 20.86 0.12 -2.02
N THR A 244 20.85 0.82 -3.16
CA THR A 244 20.84 0.18 -4.49
C THR A 244 21.97 -0.85 -4.66
N ALA A 245 23.14 -0.62 -4.06
CA ALA A 245 24.27 -1.54 -4.12
C ALA A 245 24.00 -2.83 -3.31
N GLU A 246 23.40 -2.72 -2.14
CA GLU A 246 22.96 -3.87 -1.33
C GLU A 246 21.80 -4.59 -1.98
N ALA A 247 20.89 -3.85 -2.66
CA ALA A 247 19.79 -4.42 -3.43
C ALA A 247 20.26 -5.31 -4.59
N ALA A 248 21.44 -5.07 -5.14
CA ALA A 248 22.07 -5.96 -6.11
C ALA A 248 22.77 -7.18 -5.46
N GLY A 249 22.98 -7.16 -4.14
CA GLY A 249 23.64 -8.18 -3.34
C GLY A 249 22.67 -9.09 -2.57
N HIS A 250 23.22 -9.84 -1.62
CA HIS A 250 22.54 -10.89 -0.86
C HIS A 250 22.71 -10.73 0.65
N THR A 251 23.19 -9.59 1.10
CA THR A 251 23.42 -9.24 2.50
C THR A 251 23.15 -7.75 2.72
N GLY A 252 22.77 -7.37 3.94
CA GLY A 252 22.43 -5.99 4.30
C GLY A 252 20.93 -5.80 4.54
N GLY A 253 20.59 -4.63 5.01
CA GLY A 253 19.23 -4.24 5.36
C GLY A 253 18.73 -4.77 6.70
N ASN A 254 17.51 -4.40 7.05
CA ASN A 254 16.84 -4.82 8.28
C ASN A 254 16.61 -6.34 8.31
N GLY A 255 16.31 -6.94 7.16
CA GLY A 255 16.15 -8.39 6.99
C GLY A 255 17.48 -9.14 6.94
N GLY A 256 18.59 -8.47 6.63
CA GLY A 256 19.94 -9.07 6.56
C GLY A 256 20.24 -9.81 5.25
N HIS A 257 19.30 -9.84 4.30
CA HIS A 257 19.38 -10.64 3.06
C HIS A 257 19.65 -9.79 1.79
N GLY A 258 19.96 -8.50 1.95
CA GLY A 258 20.12 -7.61 0.81
C GLY A 258 18.86 -7.58 -0.04
N GLY A 259 18.99 -7.68 -1.36
CA GLY A 259 17.84 -7.66 -2.25
C GLY A 259 17.14 -9.00 -2.48
N ASP A 260 17.50 -10.07 -1.76
CA ASP A 260 16.81 -11.37 -1.86
C ASP A 260 15.36 -11.28 -1.35
N PHE A 261 14.50 -12.20 -1.77
CA PHE A 261 13.14 -12.22 -1.25
C PHE A 261 13.14 -12.51 0.24
N LEU A 262 12.55 -11.63 1.03
CA LEU A 262 12.25 -11.91 2.44
C LEU A 262 11.08 -12.90 2.56
N PHE A 263 10.22 -12.94 1.55
CA PHE A 263 9.02 -13.76 1.51
C PHE A 263 8.53 -13.95 0.07
N ARG A 264 7.93 -15.11 -0.21
CA ARG A 264 7.14 -15.37 -1.42
C ARG A 264 6.00 -16.32 -1.11
N TRP A 265 4.87 -16.16 -1.79
CA TRP A 265 3.68 -16.96 -1.54
C TRP A 265 2.84 -17.14 -2.80
N GLY A 266 2.29 -18.34 -3.01
CA GLY A 266 1.29 -18.62 -4.03
C GLY A 266 1.55 -19.85 -4.89
N LYS A 267 2.80 -20.18 -5.25
CA LYS A 267 3.10 -21.34 -6.11
C LYS A 267 4.46 -21.96 -5.79
N PRO A 268 4.55 -22.79 -4.73
CA PRO A 268 5.83 -23.36 -4.29
C PRO A 268 6.57 -24.18 -5.34
N ALA A 269 5.88 -24.73 -6.33
CA ALA A 269 6.51 -25.41 -7.47
C ALA A 269 7.51 -24.53 -8.24
N ASN A 270 7.37 -23.21 -8.19
CA ASN A 270 8.30 -22.26 -8.84
C ASN A 270 9.70 -22.25 -8.19
N TYR A 271 9.83 -22.78 -6.98
CA TYR A 271 11.12 -22.95 -6.27
C TYR A 271 11.33 -24.40 -5.83
N GLY A 272 10.85 -25.36 -6.65
CA GLY A 272 11.15 -26.78 -6.49
C GLY A 272 10.49 -27.48 -5.31
N ILE A 273 9.55 -26.85 -4.63
CA ILE A 273 8.88 -27.41 -3.46
C ILE A 273 7.52 -27.98 -3.86
N THR A 274 7.27 -29.23 -3.46
CA THR A 274 5.95 -29.86 -3.53
C THR A 274 5.31 -29.82 -2.14
N GLY A 275 4.13 -29.24 -2.05
CA GLY A 275 3.45 -29.16 -0.77
C GLY A 275 2.09 -28.48 -0.89
N PRO A 276 1.22 -28.60 0.12
CA PRO A 276 -0.07 -27.97 0.11
C PRO A 276 0.11 -26.45 0.28
N GLN A 277 -0.19 -25.70 -0.78
CA GLN A 277 -0.37 -24.26 -0.69
C GLN A 277 -1.46 -23.85 -1.68
N THR A 278 -2.27 -22.88 -1.27
CA THR A 278 -3.25 -22.26 -2.17
C THR A 278 -2.52 -21.43 -3.22
N ILE A 279 -2.86 -21.63 -4.48
CA ILE A 279 -2.24 -20.90 -5.60
C ILE A 279 -2.87 -19.53 -5.76
N ALA A 280 -2.06 -18.48 -5.85
CA ALA A 280 -2.49 -17.13 -6.19
C ALA A 280 -2.67 -16.95 -7.70
N ALA A 281 -3.63 -17.66 -8.30
CA ALA A 281 -3.79 -17.78 -9.75
C ALA A 281 -4.12 -16.45 -10.45
N ALA A 282 -3.19 -15.98 -11.29
CA ALA A 282 -3.27 -14.71 -12.02
C ALA A 282 -3.40 -13.48 -11.09
N VAL A 283 -2.63 -13.46 -10.02
CA VAL A 283 -2.65 -12.43 -8.96
C VAL A 283 -2.38 -11.00 -9.47
N HIS A 284 -3.08 -10.02 -8.85
CA HIS A 284 -2.90 -8.58 -9.04
C HIS A 284 -3.03 -7.84 -7.71
N ASP A 285 -2.66 -6.56 -7.70
CA ASP A 285 -2.98 -5.59 -6.64
C ASP A 285 -2.62 -6.07 -5.22
N VAL A 286 -1.38 -6.51 -5.02
CA VAL A 286 -0.90 -6.81 -3.67
C VAL A 286 -0.82 -5.54 -2.83
N LYS A 287 -1.31 -5.61 -1.57
CA LYS A 287 -1.29 -4.48 -0.61
C LYS A 287 -1.18 -4.97 0.81
N TRP A 288 -0.52 -4.19 1.67
CA TRP A 288 -0.73 -4.31 3.11
C TRP A 288 -2.09 -3.74 3.48
N VAL A 289 -2.84 -4.50 4.26
CA VAL A 289 -4.10 -4.02 4.85
C VAL A 289 -3.77 -3.01 5.94
N GLN A 290 -4.43 -1.86 5.89
CA GLN A 290 -4.20 -0.74 6.80
C GLN A 290 -5.35 -0.59 7.77
N GLY A 291 -5.07 -0.70 9.05
CA GLY A 291 -6.02 -0.54 10.13
C GLY A 291 -7.03 -1.70 10.28
N GLY A 292 -7.85 -1.62 11.31
CA GLY A 292 -8.87 -2.62 11.61
C GLY A 292 -8.32 -3.95 12.13
N ALA A 293 -9.13 -5.00 12.06
CA ALA A 293 -8.79 -6.31 12.60
C ALA A 293 -7.75 -7.08 11.77
N MET A 294 -7.52 -6.67 10.52
CA MET A 294 -6.56 -7.29 9.61
C MET A 294 -5.36 -6.37 9.31
N ASP A 295 -5.10 -5.39 10.18
CA ASP A 295 -3.94 -4.51 10.05
C ASP A 295 -2.64 -5.29 9.91
N GLY A 296 -1.80 -4.90 8.93
CA GLY A 296 -0.54 -5.57 8.62
C GLY A 296 -0.65 -6.90 7.85
N TRP A 297 -1.88 -7.41 7.57
CA TRP A 297 -2.05 -8.54 6.67
C TRP A 297 -1.72 -8.13 5.23
N ILE A 298 -1.47 -9.12 4.38
CA ILE A 298 -1.19 -8.91 2.96
C ILE A 298 -2.41 -9.36 2.17
N SER A 299 -3.07 -8.43 1.49
CA SER A 299 -4.20 -8.68 0.59
C SER A 299 -3.77 -8.62 -0.87
N PHE A 300 -4.53 -9.29 -1.74
CA PHE A 300 -4.33 -9.25 -3.18
C PHE A 300 -5.61 -9.63 -3.92
N PHE A 301 -5.75 -9.15 -5.15
CA PHE A 301 -6.81 -9.57 -6.05
C PHE A 301 -6.35 -10.82 -6.81
N ASN A 302 -7.10 -11.91 -6.65
CA ASN A 302 -6.78 -13.20 -7.25
C ASN A 302 -7.80 -13.50 -8.37
N ASN A 303 -7.42 -13.28 -9.62
CA ASN A 303 -8.35 -13.34 -10.76
C ASN A 303 -8.97 -14.73 -10.99
N SER A 304 -8.32 -15.79 -10.55
CA SER A 304 -8.81 -17.17 -10.65
C SER A 304 -8.74 -17.88 -9.29
N GLY A 305 -8.99 -17.16 -8.21
CA GLY A 305 -8.82 -17.61 -6.84
C GLY A 305 -9.71 -18.76 -6.43
N SER A 306 -10.90 -18.90 -7.05
CA SER A 306 -11.81 -20.01 -6.85
C SER A 306 -12.23 -20.61 -8.20
N GLY A 307 -11.30 -21.33 -8.83
CA GLY A 307 -11.50 -21.89 -10.17
C GLY A 307 -11.57 -20.78 -11.24
N GLN A 308 -12.75 -20.46 -11.73
CA GLN A 308 -12.96 -19.38 -12.70
C GLN A 308 -13.38 -18.06 -12.03
N ASN A 309 -13.60 -18.06 -10.72
CA ASN A 309 -14.08 -16.87 -10.01
C ASN A 309 -12.93 -16.07 -9.42
N SER A 310 -13.04 -14.75 -9.54
CA SER A 310 -12.15 -13.81 -8.91
C SER A 310 -12.42 -13.72 -7.41
N THR A 311 -11.36 -13.49 -6.62
CA THR A 311 -11.44 -13.31 -5.17
C THR A 311 -10.55 -12.16 -4.72
N VAL A 312 -10.91 -11.51 -3.61
CA VAL A 312 -9.99 -10.73 -2.78
C VAL A 312 -9.55 -11.63 -1.64
N ASP A 313 -8.29 -11.98 -1.62
CA ASP A 313 -7.70 -12.86 -0.61
C ASP A 313 -6.78 -12.06 0.30
N ALA A 314 -6.64 -12.50 1.56
CA ALA A 314 -5.60 -12.00 2.43
C ALA A 314 -4.92 -13.14 3.20
N ILE A 315 -3.62 -12.97 3.41
CA ILE A 315 -2.77 -13.86 4.20
C ILE A 315 -2.18 -13.09 5.38
N HIS A 316 -1.87 -13.83 6.43
CA HIS A 316 -1.16 -13.30 7.60
C HIS A 316 0.10 -14.15 7.82
N PRO A 317 1.22 -13.83 7.16
CA PRO A 317 2.45 -14.58 7.33
C PRO A 317 3.03 -14.36 8.73
N THR A 318 3.62 -15.39 9.29
CA THR A 318 4.35 -15.28 10.56
C THR A 318 5.62 -14.48 10.34
N MET A 319 5.91 -13.53 11.23
CA MET A 319 7.12 -12.71 11.20
C MET A 319 8.00 -12.98 12.42
N SER A 320 9.30 -12.72 12.26
CA SER A 320 10.30 -12.68 13.34
C SER A 320 11.23 -11.48 13.08
N GLY A 321 10.98 -10.38 13.78
CA GLY A 321 11.59 -9.08 13.43
C GLY A 321 11.17 -8.66 12.03
N TYR A 322 12.11 -8.39 11.16
CA TYR A 322 11.88 -7.99 9.76
C TYR A 322 11.81 -9.17 8.79
N ASN A 323 11.87 -10.42 9.29
CA ASN A 323 11.94 -11.63 8.47
C ASN A 323 10.68 -12.47 8.55
N TYR A 324 10.50 -13.31 7.54
CA TYR A 324 9.44 -14.31 7.45
C TYR A 324 10.05 -15.71 7.53
N PRO A 325 10.00 -16.39 8.70
CA PRO A 325 10.66 -17.66 8.90
C PRO A 325 10.21 -18.73 7.89
N TRP A 326 11.19 -19.43 7.33
CA TRP A 326 10.97 -20.54 6.41
C TRP A 326 11.63 -21.81 6.95
N THR A 327 10.98 -22.95 6.70
CA THR A 327 11.54 -24.27 7.05
C THR A 327 12.02 -24.97 5.79
N PRO A 328 13.30 -25.37 5.70
CA PRO A 328 13.85 -26.09 4.54
C PRO A 328 12.99 -27.28 4.10
N GLY A 329 12.77 -27.38 2.79
CA GLY A 329 11.96 -28.45 2.18
C GLY A 329 10.44 -28.28 2.29
N THR A 330 9.96 -27.13 2.80
CA THR A 330 8.52 -26.81 2.87
C THR A 330 8.16 -25.59 2.04
N ALA A 331 6.87 -25.44 1.71
CA ALA A 331 6.38 -24.17 1.16
C ALA A 331 6.49 -23.06 2.22
N TRP A 332 6.77 -21.83 1.79
CA TRP A 332 6.77 -20.67 2.67
C TRP A 332 5.34 -20.41 3.16
N GLY A 333 5.10 -20.45 4.46
CA GLY A 333 3.78 -20.33 5.06
C GLY A 333 3.15 -18.93 4.91
N PRO A 334 1.84 -18.80 5.11
CA PRO A 334 0.86 -19.82 5.48
C PRO A 334 0.48 -20.76 4.32
N VAL A 335 -0.13 -21.89 4.64
CA VAL A 335 -0.57 -22.89 3.63
C VAL A 335 -1.74 -22.38 2.80
N SER A 336 -2.57 -21.51 3.37
CA SER A 336 -3.78 -20.97 2.72
C SER A 336 -3.99 -19.51 3.12
N TYR A 337 -4.87 -18.85 2.39
CA TYR A 337 -5.39 -17.54 2.79
C TYR A 337 -6.11 -17.66 4.15
N ALA A 338 -6.07 -16.57 4.93
CA ALA A 338 -6.79 -16.44 6.20
C ALA A 338 -8.12 -15.70 6.02
N PHE A 339 -8.25 -14.91 4.95
CA PHE A 339 -9.48 -14.23 4.55
C PHE A 339 -9.73 -14.42 3.05
N ARG A 340 -10.99 -14.55 2.66
CA ARG A 340 -11.43 -14.59 1.27
C ARG A 340 -12.80 -13.95 1.08
N HIS A 341 -12.89 -13.00 0.15
CA HIS A 341 -14.14 -12.53 -0.42
C HIS A 341 -14.26 -13.08 -1.85
N LEU A 342 -15.35 -13.80 -2.16
CA LEU A 342 -15.68 -14.21 -3.51
C LEU A 342 -16.29 -13.02 -4.26
N CYS A 343 -15.63 -12.57 -5.33
CA CYS A 343 -16.10 -11.41 -6.06
C CYS A 343 -17.46 -11.64 -6.73
N LEU A 344 -18.28 -10.58 -6.78
CA LEU A 344 -19.61 -10.62 -7.40
C LEU A 344 -19.55 -10.63 -8.94
N ALA A 345 -18.39 -10.30 -9.51
CA ALA A 345 -18.08 -10.38 -10.92
C ALA A 345 -16.66 -10.94 -11.10
N ASN A 346 -16.32 -11.35 -12.32
CA ASN A 346 -15.04 -12.00 -12.60
C ASN A 346 -14.26 -11.24 -13.67
N ALA A 347 -12.95 -11.17 -13.47
CA ALA A 347 -12.03 -10.63 -14.47
C ALA A 347 -10.86 -11.60 -14.66
N SER A 348 -10.45 -11.82 -15.89
CA SER A 348 -9.33 -12.70 -16.25
C SER A 348 -7.95 -12.08 -15.95
N GLY A 349 -7.91 -10.80 -15.59
CA GLY A 349 -6.70 -10.04 -15.27
C GLY A 349 -7.04 -8.65 -14.79
N GLN A 350 -6.04 -7.88 -14.38
CA GLN A 350 -6.23 -6.55 -13.80
C GLN A 350 -7.09 -6.62 -12.52
N SER A 351 -7.79 -5.53 -12.18
CA SER A 351 -8.64 -5.43 -11.01
C SER A 351 -7.89 -5.02 -9.73
N ALA A 352 -8.65 -4.56 -8.75
CA ALA A 352 -8.12 -4.19 -7.45
C ALA A 352 -9.10 -4.57 -6.33
N GLY A 353 -8.56 -4.82 -5.12
CA GLY A 353 -9.35 -5.07 -3.93
C GLY A 353 -8.73 -4.40 -2.70
N GLN A 354 -9.57 -3.74 -1.89
CA GLN A 354 -9.14 -3.15 -0.63
C GLN A 354 -10.00 -3.69 0.52
N ILE A 355 -9.36 -4.15 1.57
CA ILE A 355 -9.99 -4.48 2.83
C ILE A 355 -9.94 -3.21 3.68
N MET A 356 -11.11 -2.70 4.03
CA MET A 356 -11.24 -1.45 4.77
C MET A 356 -11.12 -1.69 6.29
N PRO A 357 -10.75 -0.66 7.08
CA PRO A 357 -10.58 -0.80 8.54
C PRO A 357 -11.83 -1.29 9.29
N ASP A 358 -13.02 -1.03 8.76
CA ASP A 358 -14.33 -1.49 9.28
C ASP A 358 -14.66 -2.93 8.88
N GLY A 359 -13.80 -3.59 8.10
CA GLY A 359 -13.98 -4.95 7.59
C GLY A 359 -14.79 -5.04 6.29
N ASN A 360 -15.18 -3.90 5.71
CA ASN A 360 -15.75 -3.87 4.36
C ASN A 360 -14.71 -4.29 3.32
N VAL A 361 -15.16 -4.76 2.16
CA VAL A 361 -14.30 -5.09 1.03
C VAL A 361 -14.74 -4.28 -0.19
N PHE A 362 -13.89 -3.37 -0.62
CA PHE A 362 -14.04 -2.68 -1.90
C PHE A 362 -13.39 -3.48 -3.01
N CYS A 363 -14.09 -3.62 -4.14
CA CYS A 363 -13.62 -4.29 -5.34
C CYS A 363 -13.80 -3.40 -6.57
N ALA A 364 -12.76 -3.27 -7.38
CA ALA A 364 -12.81 -2.73 -8.72
C ALA A 364 -12.55 -3.89 -9.70
N VAL A 365 -13.60 -4.45 -10.27
CA VAL A 365 -13.52 -5.61 -11.18
C VAL A 365 -13.40 -5.11 -12.61
N SER A 366 -12.25 -5.34 -13.22
CA SER A 366 -11.91 -4.80 -14.54
C SER A 366 -12.87 -5.30 -15.63
N GLY A 367 -13.40 -4.36 -16.42
CA GLY A 367 -14.39 -4.62 -17.46
C GLY A 367 -15.83 -4.78 -16.97
N GLU A 368 -16.04 -4.82 -15.65
CA GLU A 368 -17.34 -5.05 -15.02
C GLU A 368 -17.79 -3.77 -14.24
N TYR A 369 -17.57 -3.73 -12.93
CA TYR A 369 -17.98 -2.61 -12.09
C TYR A 369 -17.16 -2.51 -10.79
N MET A 370 -17.28 -1.39 -10.09
CA MET A 370 -16.78 -1.23 -8.72
C MET A 370 -17.92 -1.47 -7.74
N TYR A 371 -17.64 -2.07 -6.60
CA TYR A 371 -18.59 -2.25 -5.51
C TYR A 371 -17.90 -2.36 -4.15
N GLU A 372 -18.66 -2.19 -3.08
CA GLU A 372 -18.23 -2.48 -1.72
C GLU A 372 -19.26 -3.36 -1.03
N VAL A 373 -18.79 -4.36 -0.30
CA VAL A 373 -19.60 -5.21 0.57
C VAL A 373 -19.20 -5.03 2.03
N ASN A 374 -20.18 -5.16 2.93
CA ASN A 374 -19.90 -5.19 4.37
C ASN A 374 -19.43 -6.59 4.82
N SER A 375 -19.08 -6.72 6.11
CA SER A 375 -18.65 -7.99 6.73
C SER A 375 -19.68 -9.13 6.65
N SER A 376 -20.94 -8.83 6.30
CA SER A 376 -22.00 -9.81 6.06
C SER A 376 -22.17 -10.12 4.55
N ASN A 377 -21.25 -9.70 3.69
CA ASN A 377 -21.32 -9.83 2.23
C ASN A 377 -22.53 -9.13 1.58
N GLN A 378 -23.11 -8.13 2.23
CA GLN A 378 -24.17 -7.33 1.64
C GLN A 378 -23.56 -6.16 0.87
N VAL A 379 -24.02 -5.92 -0.36
CA VAL A 379 -23.59 -4.76 -1.16
C VAL A 379 -24.08 -3.49 -0.49
N VAL A 380 -23.14 -2.64 -0.08
CA VAL A 380 -23.41 -1.33 0.52
C VAL A 380 -23.23 -0.18 -0.47
N TRP A 381 -22.50 -0.44 -1.55
CA TRP A 381 -22.29 0.52 -2.64
C TRP A 381 -21.93 -0.21 -3.93
N GLN A 382 -22.33 0.36 -5.09
CA GLN A 382 -21.93 -0.13 -6.40
C GLN A 382 -21.93 1.02 -7.41
N TYR A 383 -20.97 1.00 -8.35
CA TYR A 383 -20.87 1.96 -9.44
C TYR A 383 -20.52 1.26 -10.74
N ASN A 384 -21.28 1.55 -11.80
CA ASN A 384 -21.15 0.87 -13.10
C ASN A 384 -19.95 1.41 -13.91
N ALA A 385 -18.74 1.16 -13.43
CA ALA A 385 -17.48 1.38 -14.13
C ALA A 385 -16.48 0.31 -13.70
N GLY A 386 -15.91 -0.40 -14.67
CA GLY A 386 -14.89 -1.47 -14.44
C GLY A 386 -13.50 -1.02 -14.87
N PRO A 387 -12.83 -0.16 -14.09
CA PRO A 387 -11.48 0.27 -14.40
C PRO A 387 -10.48 -0.88 -14.24
N GLN A 388 -9.29 -0.72 -14.81
CA GLN A 388 -8.17 -1.65 -14.60
C GLN A 388 -7.76 -1.71 -13.13
N LYS A 389 -7.84 -0.57 -12.44
CA LYS A 389 -7.62 -0.41 -11.01
C LYS A 389 -8.47 0.74 -10.49
N GLY A 390 -9.08 0.58 -9.32
CA GLY A 390 -9.82 1.61 -8.62
C GLY A 390 -9.36 1.68 -7.16
N PHE A 391 -9.49 2.85 -6.54
CA PHE A 391 -9.00 3.11 -5.19
C PHE A 391 -10.11 3.68 -4.32
N ARG A 392 -10.22 3.16 -3.12
CA ARG A 392 -11.17 3.58 -2.11
C ARG A 392 -10.51 4.52 -1.11
N TYR A 393 -11.10 5.68 -0.89
CA TYR A 393 -10.67 6.65 0.10
C TYR A 393 -11.80 6.91 1.08
N THR A 394 -11.49 6.91 2.37
CA THR A 394 -12.43 7.31 3.43
C THR A 394 -12.66 8.81 3.44
N CYS A 395 -13.72 9.26 4.08
CA CYS A 395 -14.07 10.69 4.15
C CYS A 395 -13.01 11.52 4.88
N ASP A 396 -12.33 10.93 5.84
CA ASP A 396 -11.28 11.56 6.65
C ASP A 396 -9.90 11.55 5.98
N HIS A 397 -9.77 10.94 4.79
CA HIS A 397 -8.51 10.96 4.06
C HIS A 397 -8.10 12.42 3.75
N PRO A 398 -6.87 12.85 4.12
CA PRO A 398 -6.45 14.26 3.98
C PRO A 398 -6.63 14.81 2.56
N GLY A 399 -6.37 14.01 1.54
CA GLY A 399 -6.55 14.42 0.14
C GLY A 399 -8.01 14.69 -0.22
N ILE A 400 -8.94 13.93 0.33
CA ILE A 400 -10.39 14.14 0.15
C ILE A 400 -10.82 15.43 0.84
N ILE A 401 -10.40 15.65 2.09
CA ILE A 401 -10.69 16.86 2.84
C ILE A 401 -10.15 18.09 2.10
N ASN A 402 -8.89 18.05 1.68
CA ASN A 402 -8.26 19.17 0.98
C ASN A 402 -8.87 19.46 -0.41
N LEU A 403 -9.37 18.42 -1.10
CA LEU A 403 -9.97 18.55 -2.41
C LEU A 403 -11.42 19.11 -2.34
N LEU A 404 -12.23 18.64 -1.38
CA LEU A 404 -13.67 18.83 -1.37
C LEU A 404 -14.19 19.65 -0.17
N ASN A 405 -13.32 20.07 0.74
CA ASN A 405 -13.66 20.90 1.89
C ASN A 405 -14.80 20.31 2.74
N ASP A 406 -14.54 19.18 3.41
CA ASP A 406 -15.47 18.44 4.27
C ASP A 406 -16.73 17.88 3.57
N PRO A 407 -16.52 16.98 2.59
CA PRO A 407 -17.59 16.52 1.70
C PRO A 407 -18.59 15.56 2.34
N CYS A 408 -18.30 15.02 3.50
CA CYS A 408 -19.15 14.02 4.17
C CYS A 408 -19.88 14.59 5.39
N GLY A 409 -19.75 15.91 5.63
CA GLY A 409 -20.26 16.52 6.85
C GLY A 409 -19.68 15.86 8.10
N ILE A 410 -18.51 15.22 7.96
CA ILE A 410 -17.63 15.03 9.07
C ILE A 410 -17.13 16.45 9.37
N THR A 411 -18.04 17.27 9.88
CA THR A 411 -17.55 18.37 10.66
C THR A 411 -16.68 17.70 11.72
N THR A 412 -15.36 17.67 11.48
CA THR A 412 -14.61 18.31 12.51
C THR A 412 -15.39 19.59 12.73
N GLU A 413 -16.32 19.60 13.68
CA GLU A 413 -16.52 20.83 14.39
C GLU A 413 -15.08 21.27 14.68
N VAL A 414 -14.51 22.08 13.78
CA VAL A 414 -13.80 23.23 14.26
C VAL A 414 -14.91 23.88 15.06
N ARG A 415 -15.13 23.41 16.27
CA ARG A 415 -15.66 24.25 17.32
C ARG A 415 -14.85 25.49 17.09
N SER A 416 -15.53 26.49 16.54
CA SER A 416 -15.00 27.86 16.51
C SER A 416 -14.26 27.91 17.81
N GLU A 417 -12.92 28.00 17.76
CA GLU A 417 -12.16 28.14 18.96
C GLU A 417 -12.89 29.25 19.74
N GLU A 418 -13.80 28.87 20.62
CA GLU A 418 -13.87 29.58 21.90
C GLU A 418 -12.42 29.48 22.28
N GLU A 419 -11.72 30.63 22.23
CA GLU A 419 -10.30 30.74 22.48
C GLU A 419 -9.97 29.75 23.57
N VAL A 420 -9.55 28.54 23.19
CA VAL A 420 -9.03 27.56 24.12
C VAL A 420 -7.77 28.25 24.55
N THR A 421 -7.86 28.94 25.68
CA THR A 421 -6.81 29.80 26.20
C THR A 421 -5.58 28.93 26.25
N ALA A 422 -4.68 29.22 25.29
CA ALA A 422 -3.52 28.39 25.05
C ALA A 422 -2.76 28.32 26.38
N PHE A 423 -2.64 27.12 26.97
CA PHE A 423 -1.88 26.99 28.20
C PHE A 423 -0.44 27.39 27.97
N ASN A 424 0.17 27.94 28.97
CA ASN A 424 1.59 28.28 28.99
C ASN A 424 2.33 27.43 30.02
N MET A 425 3.62 27.35 29.87
CA MET A 425 4.52 26.65 30.80
C MET A 425 5.62 27.55 31.26
N TYR A 426 5.83 27.61 32.59
CA TYR A 426 6.88 28.42 33.18
C TYR A 426 7.54 27.73 34.39
N PRO A 427 8.89 27.77 34.51
CA PRO A 427 9.83 28.28 33.49
C PRO A 427 9.92 27.38 32.27
N ASN A 428 10.19 27.97 31.10
CA ASN A 428 10.52 27.26 29.88
C ASN A 428 11.59 28.05 29.12
N PRO A 429 12.85 27.64 29.11
CA PRO A 429 13.40 26.34 29.53
C PRO A 429 13.24 26.02 31.04
N ALA A 430 13.01 24.73 31.32
CA ALA A 430 12.86 24.18 32.66
C ALA A 430 14.10 23.35 33.06
N HIS A 431 14.40 23.32 34.37
CA HIS A 431 15.51 22.53 34.93
C HIS A 431 15.01 21.31 35.72
N GLU A 432 14.10 21.49 36.65
CA GLU A 432 13.57 20.45 37.54
C GLU A 432 12.06 20.31 37.42
N GLN A 433 11.36 21.44 37.28
CA GLN A 433 9.91 21.48 37.29
C GLN A 433 9.38 22.58 36.38
N VAL A 434 8.22 22.36 35.77
CA VAL A 434 7.49 23.36 34.99
C VAL A 434 6.04 23.45 35.47
N SER A 435 5.53 24.66 35.64
CA SER A 435 4.15 24.94 36.03
C SER A 435 3.29 25.17 34.81
N LEU A 436 2.07 24.66 34.82
CA LEU A 436 1.04 24.92 33.83
C LEU A 436 0.29 26.19 34.20
N VAL A 437 0.11 27.09 33.21
CA VAL A 437 -0.55 28.39 33.41
C VAL A 437 -1.64 28.53 32.31
N GLY A 438 -2.82 29.00 32.71
CA GLY A 438 -3.94 29.22 31.79
C GLY A 438 -4.74 27.96 31.45
N VAL A 439 -4.62 26.90 32.23
CA VAL A 439 -5.40 25.66 32.09
C VAL A 439 -6.14 25.35 33.40
N ASN A 440 -7.34 24.82 33.30
CA ASN A 440 -8.05 24.23 34.43
C ASN A 440 -7.63 22.76 34.58
N VAL A 441 -6.76 22.47 35.56
CA VAL A 441 -6.25 21.10 35.78
C VAL A 441 -7.31 20.12 36.26
N GLU A 442 -8.43 20.59 36.82
CA GLU A 442 -9.53 19.75 37.29
C GLU A 442 -10.31 19.11 36.09
N THR A 443 -10.16 19.68 34.89
CA THR A 443 -10.76 19.16 33.66
C THR A 443 -9.80 18.28 32.85
N LEU A 444 -8.57 18.07 33.35
CA LEU A 444 -7.58 17.24 32.68
C LEU A 444 -7.72 15.79 33.08
N ARG A 445 -7.70 14.91 32.10
CA ARG A 445 -7.66 13.45 32.27
C ARG A 445 -6.23 12.95 32.44
N ALA A 446 -5.30 13.48 31.66
CA ALA A 446 -3.89 13.10 31.69
C ALA A 446 -3.02 14.16 31.06
N PHE A 447 -1.72 14.12 31.35
CA PHE A 447 -0.72 14.75 30.50
C PHE A 447 0.40 13.78 30.11
N THR A 448 0.94 13.98 28.92
CA THR A 448 1.99 13.16 28.33
C THR A 448 3.11 14.07 27.85
N VAL A 449 4.35 13.73 28.18
CA VAL A 449 5.54 14.38 27.63
C VAL A 449 6.13 13.46 26.57
N LEU A 450 6.26 13.98 25.36
CA LEU A 450 6.82 13.27 24.21
C LEU A 450 8.23 13.81 23.93
N ASP A 451 9.16 12.95 23.53
CA ASP A 451 10.48 13.34 23.05
C ASP A 451 10.42 13.90 21.61
N ALA A 452 11.58 14.23 21.03
CA ALA A 452 11.67 14.80 19.68
C ALA A 452 11.22 13.82 18.57
N GLU A 453 11.23 12.52 18.84
CA GLU A 453 10.79 11.44 17.96
C GLU A 453 9.31 11.07 18.19
N GLY A 454 8.60 11.79 19.07
CA GLY A 454 7.20 11.52 19.37
C GLY A 454 6.96 10.36 20.35
N ARG A 455 8.01 9.74 20.92
CA ARG A 455 7.89 8.67 21.90
C ARG A 455 7.53 9.24 23.28
N VAL A 456 6.75 8.49 24.04
CA VAL A 456 6.37 8.88 25.40
C VAL A 456 7.60 8.85 26.33
N ALA A 457 8.09 10.03 26.69
CA ALA A 457 9.16 10.19 27.67
C ALA A 457 8.62 10.14 29.11
N LYS A 458 7.41 10.67 29.34
CA LYS A 458 6.77 10.67 30.67
C LYS A 458 5.25 10.74 30.56
N ARG A 459 4.54 10.04 31.44
CA ARG A 459 3.11 10.23 31.71
C ARG A 459 2.90 10.50 33.17
N SER A 460 1.95 11.36 33.50
CA SER A 460 1.61 11.68 34.87
C SER A 460 0.14 11.98 35.03
N GLN A 461 -0.35 11.89 36.26
CA GLN A 461 -1.69 12.35 36.64
C GLN A 461 -1.78 13.87 36.51
N PRO A 462 -2.99 14.39 36.23
CA PRO A 462 -3.20 15.86 36.20
C PRO A 462 -2.71 16.57 37.44
N GLY A 463 -2.04 17.70 37.23
CA GLY A 463 -1.50 18.53 38.31
C GLY A 463 -1.05 19.87 37.75
N TRP A 464 -0.83 20.84 38.63
CA TRP A 464 -0.39 22.20 38.27
C TRP A 464 1.07 22.24 37.82
N THR A 465 1.84 21.19 38.10
CA THR A 465 3.27 21.13 37.79
C THR A 465 3.66 19.79 37.22
N ILE A 466 4.64 19.82 36.34
CA ILE A 466 5.26 18.63 35.71
C ILE A 466 6.72 18.60 36.24
N ASP A 467 7.06 17.53 36.92
CA ASP A 467 8.47 17.26 37.29
C ASP A 467 9.19 16.74 36.02
N VAL A 468 10.27 17.42 35.65
CA VAL A 468 11.12 17.11 34.49
C VAL A 468 12.56 16.81 34.89
N SER A 469 12.78 16.62 36.19
CA SER A 469 14.12 16.39 36.76
C SER A 469 14.79 15.10 36.27
N ASP A 470 14.02 14.13 35.83
CA ASP A 470 14.45 12.85 35.29
C ASP A 470 14.62 12.84 33.73
N LEU A 471 14.21 13.94 33.06
CA LEU A 471 14.34 14.03 31.62
C LEU A 471 15.70 14.56 31.19
N PRO A 472 16.37 14.00 30.19
CA PRO A 472 17.59 14.59 29.60
C PRO A 472 17.36 15.99 29.07
N ALA A 473 18.44 16.80 28.99
CA ALA A 473 18.35 18.09 28.30
C ALA A 473 17.92 17.89 26.85
N GLY A 474 16.89 18.64 26.42
CA GLY A 474 16.31 18.42 25.09
C GLY A 474 15.04 19.21 24.87
N VAL A 475 14.45 18.97 23.70
CA VAL A 475 13.15 19.52 23.29
C VAL A 475 12.10 18.44 23.40
N TYR A 476 10.99 18.78 24.05
CA TYR A 476 9.86 17.88 24.30
C TYR A 476 8.55 18.55 23.88
N THR A 477 7.53 17.76 23.71
CA THR A 477 6.14 18.21 23.54
C THR A 477 5.33 17.78 24.75
N VAL A 478 4.74 18.71 25.46
CA VAL A 478 3.75 18.44 26.52
C VAL A 478 2.37 18.42 25.87
N MET A 479 1.67 17.31 26.00
CA MET A 479 0.32 17.12 25.53
C MET A 479 -0.63 16.96 26.72
N LEU A 480 -1.64 17.84 26.82
CA LEU A 480 -2.71 17.78 27.79
C LEU A 480 -3.93 17.14 27.15
N GLU A 481 -4.56 16.18 27.83
CA GLU A 481 -5.80 15.55 27.44
C GLU A 481 -6.90 15.90 28.44
N HIS A 482 -7.97 16.54 27.99
CA HIS A 482 -9.12 16.90 28.80
C HIS A 482 -10.13 15.75 28.89
N GLU A 483 -10.99 15.74 29.92
CA GLU A 483 -12.08 14.76 30.07
C GLU A 483 -13.02 14.74 28.87
N THR A 484 -13.16 15.84 28.15
CA THR A 484 -13.94 15.98 26.92
C THR A 484 -13.28 15.36 25.69
N GLY A 485 -12.04 14.85 25.81
CA GLY A 485 -11.24 14.36 24.70
C GLY A 485 -10.46 15.45 23.95
N LEU A 486 -10.60 16.72 24.32
CA LEU A 486 -9.81 17.82 23.76
C LEU A 486 -8.33 17.62 24.10
N ARG A 487 -7.43 17.80 23.13
CA ARG A 487 -5.98 17.74 23.30
C ARG A 487 -5.33 19.09 23.00
N GLN A 488 -4.41 19.52 23.86
CA GLN A 488 -3.60 20.72 23.69
C GLN A 488 -2.14 20.32 23.77
N ALA A 489 -1.29 20.89 22.92
CA ALA A 489 0.14 20.60 22.91
C ALA A 489 0.98 21.87 22.94
N ARG A 490 2.11 21.84 23.66
CA ARG A 490 3.09 22.94 23.73
C ARG A 490 4.51 22.39 23.82
N LYS A 491 5.42 23.14 23.22
CA LYS A 491 6.84 22.85 23.26
C LYS A 491 7.43 23.17 24.64
N LEU A 492 8.15 22.22 25.22
CA LEU A 492 8.93 22.33 26.43
C LEU A 492 10.41 22.16 26.09
N VAL A 493 11.24 23.01 26.64
CA VAL A 493 12.72 22.88 26.60
C VAL A 493 13.20 22.51 27.99
N VAL A 494 13.88 21.39 28.13
CA VAL A 494 14.57 20.98 29.36
C VAL A 494 16.04 21.38 29.22
N ALA A 495 16.52 22.21 30.12
CA ALA A 495 17.94 22.65 30.24
C ALA A 495 18.60 21.99 31.46
N ARG A 496 19.91 21.78 31.40
CA ARG A 496 20.73 21.26 32.52
C ARG A 496 21.88 22.22 32.79
#